data_c0d144641675493d67fb4cfa914f5289
#
_entry.id   c0d144641675493d67fb4cfa914f5289
#
_cell.length_a   1.000
_cell.length_b   1.000
_cell.length_c   1.000
_cell.angle_alpha   90.00
_cell.angle_beta   90.00
_cell.angle_gamma   90.00
#
_symmetry.space_group_name_H-M   'P 1'
#
loop_
_entity.id
_entity.type
_entity.pdbx_description
1 polymer ?
#
loop_
_entity_poly.entity_id
_entity_poly.type
_entity_poly.pdbx_seq_one_letter_code
_entity_poly.pdbx_strand_id
1 'polypeptide(L)'
;TASLAWEYADHGVRVVATAPGGIEAPPRKVSRGTPEAQSEQEKAWFQAHIDQTLTSSLMHRYGTLDEEVAPILFLASDEASYITGSRLPVAGGDPG
;
A
#
# COMPACT_ATOMS: atom_id res chain seq x y z
N THR A 1 -13.27 -1.69 7.26
CA THR A 1 -13.85 -1.25 5.96
C THR A 1 -15.27 -1.80 5.79
N ALA A 2 -15.43 -3.11 5.88
CA ALA A 2 -16.75 -3.73 5.66
C ALA A 2 -17.80 -3.24 6.64
N SER A 3 -17.45 -3.06 7.92
CA SER A 3 -18.38 -2.56 8.93
C SER A 3 -18.84 -1.14 8.65
N LEU A 4 -17.91 -0.27 8.26
CA LEU A 4 -18.26 1.12 7.90
C LEU A 4 -19.07 1.16 6.61
N ALA A 5 -18.76 0.31 5.64
CA ALA A 5 -19.51 0.24 4.40
C ALA A 5 -20.95 -0.16 4.65
N TRP A 6 -21.17 -1.15 5.52
CA TRP A 6 -22.50 -1.58 5.92
C TRP A 6 -23.27 -0.44 6.59
N GLU A 7 -22.60 0.27 7.52
CA GLU A 7 -23.23 1.33 8.30
C GLU A 7 -23.64 2.52 7.44
N TYR A 8 -22.84 2.87 6.43
CA TYR A 8 -23.09 4.05 5.61
C TYR A 8 -23.74 3.78 4.26
N ALA A 9 -24.02 2.51 3.94
CA ALA A 9 -24.59 2.16 2.64
C ALA A 9 -25.91 2.89 2.35
N ASP A 10 -26.79 2.98 3.35
CA ASP A 10 -28.08 3.63 3.19
C ASP A 10 -27.98 5.16 2.99
N HIS A 11 -26.81 5.73 3.25
CA HIS A 11 -26.55 7.16 3.05
C HIS A 11 -25.90 7.45 1.70
N GLY A 12 -25.74 6.44 0.85
CA GLY A 12 -25.10 6.61 -0.44
C GLY A 12 -23.59 6.81 -0.37
N VAL A 13 -22.98 6.41 0.74
CA VAL A 13 -21.54 6.56 0.95
C VAL A 13 -20.85 5.22 0.71
N ARG A 14 -19.85 5.22 -0.17
CA ARG A 14 -19.00 4.05 -0.40
C ARG A 14 -17.78 4.12 0.50
N VAL A 15 -17.43 2.99 1.11
CA VAL A 15 -16.25 2.86 1.96
C VAL A 15 -15.39 1.74 1.39
N VAL A 16 -14.23 2.09 0.91
CA VAL A 16 -13.27 1.16 0.31
C VAL A 16 -11.88 1.43 0.86
N ALA A 17 -11.03 0.45 0.81
CA ALA A 17 -9.66 0.56 1.28
C ALA A 17 -8.68 0.04 0.24
N THR A 18 -7.47 0.57 0.24
CA THR A 18 -6.36 -0.02 -0.48
C THR A 18 -5.37 -0.62 0.51
N ALA A 19 -4.70 -1.69 0.10
CA ALA A 19 -3.69 -2.34 0.89
C ALA A 19 -2.38 -2.30 0.11
N PRO A 20 -1.49 -1.32 0.38
CA PRO A 20 -0.24 -1.21 -0.34
C PRO A 20 0.77 -2.27 0.09
N GLY A 21 1.62 -2.67 -0.86
CA GLY A 21 2.78 -3.49 -0.59
C GLY A 21 4.03 -2.63 -0.50
N GLY A 22 5.16 -3.16 -1.01
CA GLY A 22 6.39 -2.39 -1.08
C GLY A 22 6.31 -1.32 -2.15
N ILE A 23 6.58 -0.08 -1.76
CA ILE A 23 6.49 1.10 -2.63
C ILE A 23 7.80 1.84 -2.60
N GLU A 24 8.29 2.27 -3.78
CA GLU A 24 9.44 3.15 -3.87
C GLU A 24 9.12 4.48 -3.20
N ALA A 25 10.04 4.94 -2.36
CA ALA A 25 9.88 6.20 -1.66
C ALA A 25 11.18 7.00 -1.75
N PRO A 26 11.09 8.34 -1.77
CA PRO A 26 12.30 9.16 -1.71
C PRO A 26 13.05 8.93 -0.40
N PRO A 27 14.38 9.12 -0.38
CA PRO A 27 15.15 9.00 0.85
C PRO A 27 14.60 9.92 1.94
N ARG A 28 14.56 9.41 3.17
CA ARG A 28 14.12 10.18 4.34
C ARG A 28 15.32 10.51 5.21
N LYS A 29 15.37 11.73 5.71
CA LYS A 29 16.37 12.10 6.73
C LYS A 29 16.04 11.43 8.06
N VAL A 30 14.75 11.33 8.37
CA VAL A 30 14.25 10.68 9.58
C VAL A 30 13.01 9.89 9.19
N SER A 31 12.92 8.62 9.62
CA SER A 31 11.76 7.79 9.40
C SER A 31 10.98 7.68 10.71
N ARG A 32 9.84 8.37 10.79
CA ARG A 32 8.95 8.36 11.97
C ARG A 32 9.69 8.66 13.28
N GLY A 33 10.60 9.64 13.24
CA GLY A 33 11.40 10.01 14.40
C GLY A 33 12.62 9.15 14.63
N THR A 34 12.88 8.16 13.77
CA THR A 34 14.05 7.29 13.86
C THR A 34 15.10 7.75 12.85
N PRO A 35 16.37 7.89 13.24
CA PRO A 35 17.42 8.21 12.29
C PRO A 35 17.62 7.09 11.27
N GLU A 36 18.21 7.43 10.11
CA GLU A 36 18.56 6.42 9.13
C GLU A 36 19.49 5.37 9.72
N ALA A 37 19.44 4.15 9.15
CA ALA A 37 20.32 3.08 9.54
C ALA A 37 21.77 3.48 9.31
N GLN A 38 22.59 3.45 10.37
CA GLN A 38 23.98 3.92 10.31
C GLN A 38 24.99 2.81 10.54
N SER A 39 24.60 1.70 11.20
CA SER A 39 25.48 0.57 11.41
C SER A 39 25.42 -0.38 10.22
N GLU A 40 26.49 -1.14 10.03
CA GLU A 40 26.53 -2.18 8.98
C GLU A 40 25.45 -3.25 9.22
N GLN A 41 25.17 -3.57 10.47
CA GLN A 41 24.15 -4.54 10.83
C GLN A 41 22.74 -4.03 10.46
N GLU A 42 22.45 -2.76 10.73
CA GLU A 42 21.17 -2.16 10.37
C GLU A 42 20.98 -2.10 8.87
N LYS A 43 22.04 -1.76 8.12
CA LYS A 43 22.02 -1.76 6.67
C LYS A 43 21.76 -3.16 6.11
N ALA A 44 22.39 -4.18 6.71
CA ALA A 44 22.21 -5.57 6.30
C ALA A 44 20.75 -6.03 6.55
N TRP A 45 20.17 -5.67 7.69
CA TRP A 45 18.78 -5.99 8.00
C TRP A 45 17.82 -5.29 7.04
N PHE A 46 18.08 -4.03 6.73
CA PHE A 46 17.26 -3.27 5.80
C PHE A 46 17.30 -3.88 4.39
N GLN A 47 18.50 -4.27 3.93
CA GLN A 47 18.65 -4.92 2.63
C GLN A 47 17.96 -6.28 2.59
N ALA A 48 18.02 -7.05 3.69
CA ALA A 48 17.33 -8.33 3.78
C ALA A 48 15.81 -8.15 3.70
N HIS A 49 15.27 -7.09 4.29
CA HIS A 49 13.86 -6.78 4.21
C HIS A 49 13.45 -6.42 2.77
N ILE A 50 14.25 -5.62 2.09
CA ILE A 50 14.03 -5.28 0.67
C ILE A 50 14.02 -6.56 -0.18
N ASP A 51 15.01 -7.42 0.00
CA ASP A 51 15.14 -8.67 -0.76
C ASP A 51 13.94 -9.58 -0.51
N GLN A 52 13.46 -9.65 0.73
CA GLN A 52 12.28 -10.44 1.07
C GLN A 52 11.03 -9.90 0.35
N THR A 53 10.83 -8.61 0.33
CA THR A 53 9.71 -7.97 -0.35
C THR A 53 9.75 -8.26 -1.84
N LEU A 54 10.92 -8.15 -2.47
CA LEU A 54 11.09 -8.45 -3.89
C LEU A 54 10.87 -9.92 -4.21
N THR A 55 11.16 -10.81 -3.27
CA THR A 55 10.96 -12.25 -3.46
C THR A 55 9.50 -12.65 -3.29
N SER A 56 8.82 -12.06 -2.30
CA SER A 56 7.45 -12.45 -1.96
C SER A 56 6.40 -11.92 -2.93
N SER A 57 6.63 -10.80 -3.59
CA SER A 57 5.68 -10.27 -4.54
C SER A 57 5.77 -11.01 -5.88
N LEU A 58 4.64 -11.21 -6.54
CA LEU A 58 4.60 -11.90 -7.82
C LEU A 58 5.28 -11.11 -8.94
N MET A 59 5.27 -9.80 -8.85
CA MET A 59 5.90 -8.92 -9.84
C MET A 59 7.37 -8.67 -9.56
N HIS A 60 7.87 -9.10 -8.41
CA HIS A 60 9.29 -9.02 -8.00
C HIS A 60 9.88 -7.62 -8.13
N ARG A 61 9.09 -6.61 -7.79
CA ARG A 61 9.55 -5.22 -7.76
C ARG A 61 8.70 -4.41 -6.80
N TYR A 62 9.23 -3.27 -6.38
CA TYR A 62 8.43 -2.28 -5.69
C TYR A 62 7.50 -1.56 -6.69
N GLY A 63 6.37 -1.12 -6.19
CA GLY A 63 5.50 -0.24 -6.96
C GLY A 63 6.00 1.19 -6.92
N THR A 64 5.57 1.98 -7.88
CA THR A 64 5.83 3.41 -7.88
C THR A 64 4.72 4.13 -7.13
N LEU A 65 4.96 5.39 -6.76
CA LEU A 65 3.92 6.22 -6.15
C LEU A 65 2.70 6.37 -7.07
N ASP A 66 2.92 6.55 -8.36
CA ASP A 66 1.82 6.67 -9.33
C ASP A 66 1.00 5.39 -9.40
N GLU A 67 1.63 4.23 -9.30
CA GLU A 67 0.93 2.95 -9.31
C GLU A 67 0.07 2.76 -8.07
N GLU A 68 0.40 3.43 -6.98
CA GLU A 68 -0.40 3.40 -5.76
C GLU A 68 -1.53 4.43 -5.79
N VAL A 69 -1.27 5.60 -6.39
CA VAL A 69 -2.24 6.69 -6.47
C VAL A 69 -3.36 6.40 -7.47
N ALA A 70 -3.05 5.81 -8.62
CA ALA A 70 -4.04 5.57 -9.67
C ALA A 70 -5.24 4.74 -9.20
N PRO A 71 -5.07 3.62 -8.46
CA PRO A 71 -6.22 2.88 -7.93
C PRO A 71 -7.06 3.70 -6.95
N ILE A 72 -6.44 4.55 -6.14
CA ILE A 72 -7.16 5.42 -5.20
C ILE A 72 -8.06 6.39 -5.96
N LEU A 73 -7.54 7.01 -7.01
CA LEU A 73 -8.33 7.91 -7.84
C LEU A 73 -9.49 7.19 -8.52
N PHE A 74 -9.26 5.97 -9.01
CA PHE A 74 -10.31 5.15 -9.59
C PHE A 74 -11.42 4.86 -8.57
N LEU A 75 -11.04 4.41 -7.37
CA LEU A 75 -12.00 4.06 -6.31
C LEU A 75 -12.79 5.28 -5.84
N ALA A 76 -12.20 6.47 -5.90
CA ALA A 76 -12.88 7.71 -5.52
C ALA A 76 -13.79 8.25 -6.64
N SER A 77 -13.67 7.74 -7.85
CA SER A 77 -14.43 8.23 -9.00
C SER A 77 -15.78 7.54 -9.13
N ASP A 78 -16.64 8.11 -9.97
CA ASP A 78 -17.94 7.53 -10.29
C ASP A 78 -17.83 6.22 -11.07
N GLU A 79 -16.68 5.96 -11.69
CA GLU A 79 -16.45 4.69 -12.39
C GLU A 79 -16.45 3.50 -11.41
N ALA A 80 -16.18 3.74 -10.14
CA ALA A 80 -16.23 2.72 -9.09
C ALA A 80 -17.55 2.75 -8.31
N SER A 81 -18.63 3.24 -8.91
CA SER A 81 -19.88 3.51 -8.20
C SER A 81 -20.57 2.28 -7.62
N TYR A 82 -20.23 1.08 -8.07
CA TYR A 82 -20.80 -0.17 -7.55
C TYR A 82 -19.83 -0.90 -6.61
N ILE A 83 -18.76 -0.24 -6.16
CA ILE A 83 -17.73 -0.84 -5.31
C ILE A 83 -17.82 -0.23 -3.91
N THR A 84 -18.10 -1.05 -2.92
CA THR A 84 -18.07 -0.67 -1.51
C THR A 84 -17.79 -1.91 -0.66
N GLY A 85 -17.29 -1.70 0.54
CA GLY A 85 -16.99 -2.79 1.47
C GLY A 85 -15.77 -3.62 1.10
N SER A 86 -15.04 -3.22 0.09
CA SER A 86 -13.92 -3.99 -0.45
C SER A 86 -12.58 -3.41 -0.07
N ARG A 87 -11.58 -4.28 -0.01
CA ARG A 87 -10.19 -3.91 0.15
C ARG A 87 -9.44 -4.35 -1.11
N LEU A 88 -8.78 -3.41 -1.77
CA LEU A 88 -8.02 -3.67 -2.99
C LEU A 88 -6.53 -3.71 -2.68
N PRO A 89 -5.89 -4.89 -2.77
CA PRO A 89 -4.44 -4.95 -2.65
C PRO A 89 -3.77 -4.30 -3.86
N VAL A 90 -2.80 -3.42 -3.60
CA VAL A 90 -1.99 -2.78 -4.63
C VAL A 90 -0.53 -3.07 -4.25
N ALA A 91 -0.11 -4.31 -4.48
CA ALA A 91 1.09 -4.87 -3.86
C ALA A 91 1.91 -5.75 -4.80
N GLY A 92 1.63 -5.69 -6.10
CA GLY A 92 2.35 -6.53 -7.07
C GLY A 92 2.18 -8.03 -6.85
N GLY A 93 1.09 -8.44 -6.19
CA GLY A 93 0.84 -9.83 -5.89
C GLY A 93 1.44 -10.32 -4.57
N ASP A 94 1.92 -9.41 -3.72
CA ASP A 94 2.38 -9.76 -2.37
C ASP A 94 1.16 -10.13 -1.53
N PRO A 95 1.13 -11.33 -0.92
CA PRO A 95 -0.04 -11.74 -0.12
C PRO A 95 -0.17 -11.05 1.24
N GLY A 96 0.83 -10.28 1.65
CA GLY A 96 0.78 -9.52 2.90
C GLY A 96 1.85 -9.85 3.89
#